data_bea2c1478a5e1145187326d183981399
#
_entry.id   bea2c1478a5e1145187326d183981399
#
_cell.length_a   1.000
_cell.length_b   1.000
_cell.length_c   1.000
_cell.angle_alpha   90.00
_cell.angle_beta   90.00
_cell.angle_gamma   90.00
#
_symmetry.space_group_name_H-M   'P 1'
#
loop_
_entity.id
_entity.type
_entity.pdbx_description
1 polymer ?
#
loop_
_entity_poly.entity_id
_entity_poly.type
_entity_poly.pdbx_seq_one_letter_code
_entity_poly.pdbx_strand_id
1 'polypeptide(L)'
;DGSYRLKDSDTTETLEECLLALREISGESDASITEITAEQYGEAIREYRSLAINFAYAIPYRELCARWEIPRVQGAELVIGADTLAFSQASAQSIFIAERRENKYYRLYSQRDVDLFSVMTEQEDLSKLTACYTVGTILGGENDRLIPLSAESNLVPLRWYEESEETSQDVRRTLAEALFGENFDFVRRITDTFGNVTYMYGYGQKTFTQRVDGVLEYKNETSEGAAGGFFRDLETALSFVSAHGTWDSLDGRELRFFLRDARAVSAGKQEGYRFWFGAKMLDQTIYYESGVPIEIEVLDGQISYYRRDVISVETGGETYGFRPVQDPANVIARNYNHIYNVMTGNMLAVNEESAFEYVAQAVEDIRMGLVRIANDDRLRPAWILATESGQVFYFSLYEATPIGMGK
;
A
#
# COMPACT_ATOMS: atom_id res chain seq x y z
N ASP A 1 -20.09 -19.78 8.72
CA ASP A 1 -19.21 -19.71 7.55
C ASP A 1 -19.13 -18.26 7.09
N GLY A 2 -18.00 -17.62 7.26
CA GLY A 2 -17.77 -16.23 6.87
C GLY A 2 -16.30 -15.96 6.68
N SER A 3 -15.99 -14.94 5.88
CA SER A 3 -14.64 -14.43 5.70
C SER A 3 -14.41 -13.27 6.66
N TYR A 4 -13.20 -13.17 7.19
CA TYR A 4 -12.84 -12.15 8.18
C TYR A 4 -11.50 -11.54 7.84
N ARG A 5 -11.31 -10.27 8.19
CA ARG A 5 -9.99 -9.59 8.19
C ARG A 5 -9.55 -9.35 9.62
N LEU A 6 -8.28 -9.63 9.91
CA LEU A 6 -7.65 -9.20 11.16
C LEU A 6 -7.54 -7.66 11.17
N LYS A 7 -7.75 -7.06 12.34
CA LYS A 7 -7.44 -5.64 12.55
C LYS A 7 -5.93 -5.43 12.57
N ASP A 8 -5.47 -4.28 12.13
CA ASP A 8 -4.05 -3.96 11.92
C ASP A 8 -3.14 -4.20 13.16
N SER A 9 -3.68 -4.09 14.38
CA SER A 9 -2.93 -4.31 15.63
C SER A 9 -2.43 -5.74 15.82
N ASP A 10 -3.07 -6.72 15.19
CA ASP A 10 -2.86 -8.14 15.47
C ASP A 10 -2.16 -8.89 14.32
N THR A 11 -1.76 -8.16 13.27
CA THR A 11 -1.21 -8.76 12.05
C THR A 11 0.25 -9.20 12.17
N THR A 12 1.04 -8.56 13.05
CA THR A 12 2.49 -8.84 13.15
C THR A 12 2.76 -10.23 13.69
N GLU A 13 2.10 -10.61 14.79
CA GLU A 13 2.25 -11.93 15.41
C GLU A 13 1.83 -13.04 14.45
N THR A 14 0.66 -12.88 13.81
CA THR A 14 0.18 -13.83 12.79
C THR A 14 1.13 -13.96 11.60
N LEU A 15 1.74 -12.86 11.15
CA LEU A 15 2.73 -12.87 10.08
C LEU A 15 3.98 -13.66 10.49
N GLU A 16 4.50 -13.44 11.71
CA GLU A 16 5.67 -14.15 12.23
C GLU A 16 5.42 -15.66 12.31
N GLU A 17 4.26 -16.08 12.78
CA GLU A 17 3.86 -17.49 12.82
C GLU A 17 3.78 -18.11 11.41
N CYS A 18 3.21 -17.40 10.46
CA CYS A 18 3.14 -17.86 9.06
C CYS A 18 4.51 -17.98 8.40
N LEU A 19 5.41 -17.05 8.68
CA LEU A 19 6.79 -17.10 8.18
C LEU A 19 7.60 -18.24 8.84
N LEU A 20 7.34 -18.51 10.12
CA LEU A 20 7.91 -19.67 10.80
C LEU A 20 7.43 -20.98 10.15
N ALA A 21 6.14 -21.12 9.89
CA ALA A 21 5.57 -22.25 9.21
C ALA A 21 6.15 -22.45 7.79
N LEU A 22 6.31 -21.35 7.04
CA LEU A 22 6.97 -21.38 5.73
C LEU A 22 8.41 -21.86 5.83
N ARG A 23 9.16 -21.41 6.85
CA ARG A 23 10.53 -21.86 7.10
C ARG A 23 10.60 -23.34 7.47
N GLU A 24 9.68 -23.81 8.29
CA GLU A 24 9.62 -25.21 8.74
C GLU A 24 9.34 -26.17 7.58
N ILE A 25 8.30 -25.91 6.78
CA ILE A 25 7.99 -26.73 5.59
C ILE A 25 9.16 -26.70 4.61
N SER A 26 9.73 -25.52 4.34
CA SER A 26 10.86 -25.40 3.41
C SER A 26 12.14 -26.08 3.91
N GLY A 27 12.25 -26.36 5.21
CA GLY A 27 13.38 -27.08 5.81
C GLY A 27 13.38 -28.59 5.58
N GLU A 28 12.27 -29.17 5.14
CA GLU A 28 12.15 -30.59 4.91
C GLU A 28 12.85 -31.02 3.60
N SER A 29 13.46 -32.20 3.63
CA SER A 29 14.26 -32.72 2.48
C SER A 29 13.43 -33.07 1.25
N ASP A 30 12.12 -33.25 1.41
CA ASP A 30 11.15 -33.56 0.34
C ASP A 30 10.34 -32.31 -0.09
N ALA A 31 10.65 -31.14 0.49
CA ALA A 31 9.96 -29.92 0.16
C ALA A 31 10.16 -29.51 -1.31
N SER A 32 9.06 -29.18 -1.98
CA SER A 32 9.10 -28.74 -3.37
C SER A 32 7.99 -27.75 -3.70
N ILE A 33 8.25 -26.87 -4.66
CA ILE A 33 7.26 -25.93 -5.20
C ILE A 33 6.85 -26.39 -6.60
N THR A 34 5.55 -26.37 -6.83
CA THR A 34 4.95 -26.64 -8.14
C THR A 34 3.97 -25.54 -8.50
N GLU A 35 3.90 -25.20 -9.78
CA GLU A 35 2.86 -24.29 -10.28
C GLU A 35 1.51 -25.03 -10.29
N ILE A 36 0.45 -24.33 -9.91
CA ILE A 36 -0.93 -24.82 -9.90
C ILE A 36 -1.85 -23.84 -10.65
N THR A 37 -3.05 -24.29 -10.97
CA THR A 37 -4.04 -23.42 -11.63
C THR A 37 -4.74 -22.49 -10.64
N ALA A 38 -5.31 -21.38 -11.15
CA ALA A 38 -6.16 -20.50 -10.35
C ALA A 38 -7.35 -21.23 -9.72
N GLU A 39 -7.91 -22.22 -10.43
CA GLU A 39 -9.00 -23.06 -9.95
C GLU A 39 -8.56 -23.90 -8.73
N GLN A 40 -7.43 -24.60 -8.83
CA GLN A 40 -6.85 -25.39 -7.72
C GLN A 40 -6.52 -24.54 -6.50
N TYR A 41 -5.98 -23.33 -6.74
CA TYR A 41 -5.76 -22.36 -5.67
C TYR A 41 -7.09 -21.94 -5.02
N GLY A 42 -8.08 -21.58 -5.85
CA GLY A 42 -9.40 -21.16 -5.41
C GLY A 42 -10.12 -22.22 -4.60
N GLU A 43 -10.11 -23.47 -5.03
CA GLU A 43 -10.69 -24.60 -4.29
C GLU A 43 -10.04 -24.74 -2.91
N ALA A 44 -8.71 -24.72 -2.84
CA ALA A 44 -7.99 -24.86 -1.57
C ALA A 44 -8.31 -23.73 -0.56
N ILE A 45 -8.51 -22.50 -1.04
CA ILE A 45 -8.67 -21.33 -0.17
C ILE A 45 -10.15 -21.02 0.14
N ARG A 46 -11.08 -21.34 -0.77
CA ARG A 46 -12.50 -20.99 -0.62
C ARG A 46 -13.36 -22.08 -0.02
N GLU A 47 -13.06 -23.36 -0.33
CA GLU A 47 -13.90 -24.47 0.14
C GLU A 47 -13.53 -24.96 1.54
N TYR A 48 -12.39 -24.56 2.03
CA TYR A 48 -11.87 -24.97 3.33
C TYR A 48 -11.53 -23.76 4.19
N ARG A 49 -11.50 -23.97 5.50
CA ARG A 49 -10.98 -22.91 6.40
C ARG A 49 -9.55 -22.59 6.00
N SER A 50 -9.30 -21.32 5.76
CA SER A 50 -8.00 -20.84 5.27
C SER A 50 -7.61 -19.52 5.93
N LEU A 51 -6.30 -19.28 5.97
CA LEU A 51 -5.69 -18.01 6.34
C LEU A 51 -4.88 -17.51 5.16
N ALA A 52 -5.11 -16.28 4.73
CA ALA A 52 -4.32 -15.65 3.68
C ALA A 52 -3.71 -14.34 4.18
N ILE A 53 -2.39 -14.20 3.99
CA ILE A 53 -1.65 -12.96 4.20
C ILE A 53 -1.46 -12.32 2.83
N ASN A 54 -2.03 -11.13 2.66
CA ASN A 54 -1.90 -10.37 1.45
C ASN A 54 -0.93 -9.21 1.67
N PHE A 55 0.16 -9.21 0.94
CA PHE A 55 1.06 -8.06 0.88
C PHE A 55 0.48 -7.00 -0.07
N ALA A 56 0.72 -5.73 0.23
CA ALA A 56 0.26 -4.64 -0.64
C ALA A 56 0.98 -4.59 -1.99
N TYR A 57 2.10 -5.32 -2.11
CA TYR A 57 2.95 -5.40 -3.31
C TYR A 57 3.58 -6.79 -3.41
N ALA A 58 3.98 -7.18 -4.62
CA ALA A 58 4.67 -8.44 -4.83
C ALA A 58 6.12 -8.32 -4.32
N ILE A 59 6.45 -9.06 -3.26
CA ILE A 59 7.81 -9.16 -2.75
C ILE A 59 8.57 -10.19 -3.60
N PRO A 60 9.78 -9.88 -4.10
CA PRO A 60 10.59 -10.89 -4.77
C PRO A 60 10.81 -12.10 -3.87
N TYR A 61 10.31 -13.27 -4.27
CA TYR A 61 10.27 -14.46 -3.40
C TYR A 61 11.65 -14.87 -2.90
N ARG A 62 12.66 -14.76 -3.76
CA ARG A 62 14.05 -15.03 -3.39
C ARG A 62 14.53 -14.15 -2.25
N GLU A 63 14.16 -12.87 -2.26
CA GLU A 63 14.56 -11.91 -1.23
C GLU A 63 13.74 -12.10 0.05
N LEU A 64 12.45 -12.43 -0.08
CA LEU A 64 11.61 -12.84 1.05
C LEU A 64 12.26 -14.02 1.78
N CYS A 65 12.64 -15.07 1.06
CA CYS A 65 13.31 -16.22 1.64
C CYS A 65 14.64 -15.86 2.30
N ALA A 66 15.44 -15.01 1.67
CA ALA A 66 16.73 -14.58 2.24
C ALA A 66 16.55 -13.75 3.53
N ARG A 67 15.55 -12.87 3.58
CA ARG A 67 15.27 -12.00 4.73
C ARG A 67 14.87 -12.77 5.98
N TRP A 68 14.07 -13.83 5.81
CA TRP A 68 13.56 -14.67 6.92
C TRP A 68 14.27 -16.03 7.04
N GLU A 69 15.42 -16.16 6.39
CA GLU A 69 16.24 -17.38 6.45
C GLU A 69 15.46 -18.66 6.07
N ILE A 70 14.55 -18.54 5.10
CA ILE A 70 13.76 -19.64 4.58
C ILE A 70 14.64 -20.49 3.64
N PRO A 71 14.76 -21.81 3.89
CA PRO A 71 15.57 -22.68 3.05
C PRO A 71 15.09 -22.69 1.59
N ARG A 72 16.02 -22.76 0.66
CA ARG A 72 15.69 -22.88 -0.75
C ARG A 72 15.26 -24.30 -1.06
N VAL A 73 14.10 -24.45 -1.66
CA VAL A 73 13.50 -25.73 -2.06
C VAL A 73 13.56 -25.92 -3.57
N GLN A 74 13.36 -27.16 -4.01
CA GLN A 74 13.22 -27.47 -5.44
C GLN A 74 12.00 -26.72 -6.02
N GLY A 75 12.15 -26.08 -7.18
CA GLY A 75 11.10 -25.30 -7.83
C GLY A 75 10.96 -23.85 -7.31
N ALA A 76 11.78 -23.42 -6.33
CA ALA A 76 11.74 -22.04 -5.83
C ALA A 76 12.04 -20.98 -6.91
N GLU A 77 12.72 -21.37 -7.97
CA GLU A 77 13.01 -20.52 -9.14
C GLU A 77 11.78 -20.20 -9.99
N LEU A 78 10.69 -20.95 -9.84
CA LEU A 78 9.42 -20.70 -10.53
C LEU A 78 8.73 -19.46 -9.98
N VAL A 79 8.91 -19.17 -8.67
CA VAL A 79 8.25 -18.06 -7.97
C VAL A 79 9.12 -16.84 -8.11
N ILE A 80 8.67 -15.87 -8.91
CA ILE A 80 9.36 -14.58 -9.09
C ILE A 80 8.99 -13.65 -7.95
N GLY A 81 7.69 -13.42 -7.73
CA GLY A 81 7.14 -12.57 -6.69
C GLY A 81 6.06 -13.29 -5.87
N ALA A 82 5.83 -12.80 -4.68
CA ALA A 82 4.73 -13.24 -3.82
C ALA A 82 3.97 -12.04 -3.27
N ASP A 83 2.70 -11.90 -3.62
CA ASP A 83 1.80 -10.94 -3.01
C ASP A 83 0.84 -11.59 -2.01
N THR A 84 0.80 -12.93 -1.98
CA THR A 84 -0.03 -13.68 -1.05
C THR A 84 0.67 -14.96 -0.59
N LEU A 85 0.61 -15.19 0.72
CA LEU A 85 0.89 -16.49 1.34
C LEU A 85 -0.40 -17.02 1.95
N ALA A 86 -0.80 -18.24 1.62
CA ALA A 86 -2.04 -18.79 2.13
C ALA A 86 -1.87 -20.22 2.64
N PHE A 87 -2.62 -20.51 3.70
CA PHE A 87 -2.64 -21.77 4.43
C PHE A 87 -4.08 -22.28 4.44
N SER A 88 -4.27 -23.58 4.27
CA SER A 88 -5.60 -24.16 4.17
C SER A 88 -5.71 -25.48 4.91
N GLN A 89 -6.84 -25.72 5.54
CA GLN A 89 -7.19 -27.03 6.11
C GLN A 89 -7.39 -28.12 5.06
N ALA A 90 -7.50 -27.76 3.77
CA ALA A 90 -7.48 -28.74 2.69
C ALA A 90 -6.19 -29.56 2.66
N SER A 91 -5.07 -28.97 3.09
CA SER A 91 -3.77 -29.63 3.14
C SER A 91 -2.86 -28.96 4.18
N ALA A 92 -2.78 -29.56 5.36
CA ALA A 92 -1.84 -29.15 6.41
C ALA A 92 -0.36 -29.25 5.98
N GLN A 93 -0.09 -29.95 4.90
CA GLN A 93 1.23 -30.21 4.29
C GLN A 93 1.58 -29.19 3.21
N SER A 94 0.77 -28.16 3.02
CA SER A 94 0.94 -27.23 1.91
C SER A 94 0.81 -25.77 2.32
N ILE A 95 1.66 -24.95 1.71
CA ILE A 95 1.52 -23.50 1.70
C ILE A 95 1.29 -23.06 0.26
N PHE A 96 0.32 -22.21 0.05
CA PHE A 96 -0.01 -21.65 -1.24
C PHE A 96 0.62 -20.27 -1.37
N ILE A 97 1.28 -20.01 -2.50
CA ILE A 97 1.94 -18.77 -2.82
C ILE A 97 1.27 -18.21 -4.07
N ALA A 98 0.91 -16.93 -4.06
CA ALA A 98 0.32 -16.31 -5.24
C ALA A 98 1.00 -14.98 -5.59
N GLU A 99 1.07 -14.71 -6.89
CA GLU A 99 1.31 -13.42 -7.50
C GLU A 99 0.07 -13.09 -8.33
N ARG A 100 -0.98 -12.60 -7.66
CA ARG A 100 -2.34 -12.52 -8.21
C ARG A 100 -2.45 -11.54 -9.38
N ARG A 101 -1.65 -10.44 -9.36
CA ARG A 101 -1.60 -9.49 -10.48
C ARG A 101 -1.10 -10.13 -11.78
N GLU A 102 -0.23 -11.15 -11.66
CA GLU A 102 0.30 -11.91 -12.79
C GLU A 102 -0.48 -13.21 -13.06
N ASN A 103 -1.54 -13.46 -12.27
CA ASN A 103 -2.34 -14.70 -12.33
C ASN A 103 -1.50 -15.97 -12.20
N LYS A 104 -0.50 -15.95 -11.30
CA LYS A 104 0.40 -17.07 -11.03
C LYS A 104 0.19 -17.60 -9.63
N TYR A 105 0.09 -18.93 -9.54
CA TYR A 105 -0.21 -19.63 -8.30
C TYR A 105 0.72 -20.82 -8.14
N TYR A 106 1.18 -21.04 -6.92
CA TYR A 106 2.15 -22.08 -6.60
C TYR A 106 1.75 -22.79 -5.31
N ARG A 107 2.13 -24.06 -5.21
CA ARG A 107 2.00 -24.88 -4.03
C ARG A 107 3.38 -25.31 -3.56
N LEU A 108 3.78 -24.92 -2.37
CA LEU A 108 4.87 -25.50 -1.62
C LEU A 108 4.32 -26.68 -0.82
N TYR A 109 4.89 -27.84 -0.97
CA TYR A 109 4.46 -29.09 -0.34
C TYR A 109 5.65 -29.79 0.32
N SER A 110 5.42 -30.42 1.49
CA SER A 110 6.28 -31.44 2.10
C SER A 110 5.41 -32.47 2.83
N GLN A 111 5.99 -33.57 3.32
CA GLN A 111 5.26 -34.55 4.13
C GLN A 111 5.02 -34.09 5.58
N ARG A 112 5.58 -32.96 5.98
CA ARG A 112 5.40 -32.37 7.31
C ARG A 112 4.07 -31.64 7.42
N ASP A 113 3.30 -31.96 8.44
CA ASP A 113 2.10 -31.21 8.78
C ASP A 113 2.45 -29.91 9.52
N VAL A 114 1.80 -28.81 9.14
CA VAL A 114 1.85 -27.55 9.85
C VAL A 114 0.44 -27.20 10.30
N ASP A 115 0.21 -27.27 11.61
CA ASP A 115 -1.07 -26.94 12.21
C ASP A 115 -1.08 -25.48 12.72
N LEU A 116 -1.24 -24.53 11.80
CA LEU A 116 -1.46 -23.12 12.15
C LEU A 116 -2.83 -22.87 12.76
N PHE A 117 -3.80 -23.74 12.52
CA PHE A 117 -5.18 -23.51 12.94
C PHE A 117 -5.44 -23.89 14.40
N SER A 118 -4.65 -24.80 15.00
CA SER A 118 -4.72 -25.06 16.43
C SER A 118 -4.30 -23.83 17.25
N VAL A 119 -3.22 -23.16 16.83
CA VAL A 119 -2.71 -21.95 17.48
C VAL A 119 -3.71 -20.80 17.33
N MET A 120 -4.32 -20.64 16.13
CA MET A 120 -5.29 -19.58 15.87
C MET A 120 -6.65 -19.81 16.56
N THR A 121 -7.08 -21.05 16.74
CA THR A 121 -8.37 -21.37 17.36
C THR A 121 -8.42 -21.00 18.85
N GLU A 122 -7.30 -21.02 19.54
CA GLU A 122 -7.19 -20.59 20.93
C GLU A 122 -7.27 -19.06 21.10
N GLN A 123 -7.06 -18.30 20.03
CA GLN A 123 -7.00 -16.82 20.02
C GLN A 123 -8.20 -16.16 19.31
N GLU A 124 -9.26 -16.87 18.95
CA GLU A 124 -10.41 -16.30 18.24
C GLU A 124 -11.21 -15.30 19.08
N ASP A 125 -10.64 -14.14 19.32
CA ASP A 125 -11.37 -12.97 19.78
C ASP A 125 -12.06 -12.31 18.58
N LEU A 126 -13.34 -12.59 18.39
CA LEU A 126 -14.14 -12.02 17.29
C LEU A 126 -14.14 -10.47 17.29
N SER A 127 -13.81 -9.84 18.42
CA SER A 127 -13.69 -8.38 18.50
C SER A 127 -12.50 -7.84 17.68
N LYS A 128 -11.51 -8.69 17.41
CA LYS A 128 -10.33 -8.39 16.59
C LYS A 128 -10.56 -8.62 15.09
N LEU A 129 -11.71 -9.14 14.72
CA LEU A 129 -12.03 -9.52 13.36
C LEU A 129 -13.06 -8.56 12.74
N THR A 130 -12.91 -8.28 11.46
CA THR A 130 -13.90 -7.58 10.66
C THR A 130 -14.54 -8.56 9.70
N ALA A 131 -15.85 -8.76 9.81
CA ALA A 131 -16.60 -9.63 8.90
C ALA A 131 -16.55 -9.07 7.47
N CYS A 132 -16.27 -9.94 6.51
CA CYS A 132 -16.17 -9.61 5.09
C CYS A 132 -16.97 -10.59 4.26
N TYR A 133 -17.36 -10.17 3.05
CA TYR A 133 -17.92 -11.02 2.01
C TYR A 133 -17.14 -10.82 0.72
N THR A 134 -17.22 -11.78 -0.19
CA THR A 134 -16.66 -11.56 -1.52
C THR A 134 -17.52 -10.55 -2.30
N VAL A 135 -16.89 -9.78 -3.15
CA VAL A 135 -17.58 -8.86 -4.07
C VAL A 135 -18.64 -9.60 -4.86
N GLY A 136 -18.27 -10.77 -5.40
CA GLY A 136 -19.21 -11.62 -6.16
C GLY A 136 -20.44 -12.07 -5.38
N THR A 137 -20.30 -12.38 -4.08
CA THR A 137 -21.44 -12.75 -3.23
C THR A 137 -22.44 -11.59 -3.06
N ILE A 138 -21.94 -10.35 -2.95
CA ILE A 138 -22.77 -9.18 -2.64
C ILE A 138 -23.25 -8.46 -3.90
N LEU A 139 -22.39 -8.28 -4.89
CA LEU A 139 -22.67 -7.53 -6.10
C LEU A 139 -22.98 -8.42 -7.31
N GLY A 140 -22.77 -9.73 -7.19
CA GLY A 140 -22.88 -10.70 -8.28
C GLY A 140 -21.54 -10.90 -9.01
N GLY A 141 -21.45 -12.01 -9.76
CA GLY A 141 -20.24 -12.37 -10.52
C GLY A 141 -19.25 -13.25 -9.76
N GLU A 142 -18.03 -13.33 -10.26
CA GLU A 142 -17.00 -14.27 -9.77
C GLU A 142 -15.86 -13.59 -8.99
N ASN A 143 -15.96 -12.30 -8.73
CA ASN A 143 -14.92 -11.55 -8.00
C ASN A 143 -14.84 -12.03 -6.54
N ASP A 144 -13.73 -12.66 -6.18
CA ASP A 144 -13.47 -13.25 -4.85
C ASP A 144 -12.80 -12.29 -3.86
N ARG A 145 -12.61 -11.01 -4.24
CA ARG A 145 -12.06 -9.99 -3.35
C ARG A 145 -13.00 -9.76 -2.16
N LEU A 146 -12.40 -9.63 -0.99
CA LEU A 146 -13.14 -9.42 0.25
C LEU A 146 -13.45 -7.94 0.47
N ILE A 147 -14.70 -7.64 0.72
CA ILE A 147 -15.15 -6.32 1.17
C ILE A 147 -15.78 -6.43 2.57
N PRO A 148 -15.57 -5.42 3.45
CA PRO A 148 -16.18 -5.44 4.77
C PRO A 148 -17.70 -5.38 4.67
N LEU A 149 -18.39 -6.16 5.54
CA LEU A 149 -19.86 -6.17 5.57
C LEU A 149 -20.41 -4.88 6.14
N SER A 150 -19.76 -4.38 7.17
CA SER A 150 -20.14 -3.14 7.85
C SER A 150 -18.91 -2.48 8.42
N ALA A 151 -19.02 -1.20 8.70
CA ALA A 151 -17.95 -0.49 9.36
C ALA A 151 -18.49 0.29 10.56
N GLU A 152 -17.90 0.08 11.71
CA GLU A 152 -18.06 0.97 12.84
C GLU A 152 -17.10 2.14 12.70
N SER A 153 -17.64 3.36 12.64
CA SER A 153 -16.82 4.54 12.52
C SER A 153 -16.46 5.09 13.89
N ASN A 154 -15.31 4.69 14.40
CA ASN A 154 -14.66 5.35 15.54
C ASN A 154 -13.63 6.37 15.06
N LEU A 155 -13.85 7.00 13.90
CA LEU A 155 -12.91 7.93 13.32
C LEU A 155 -12.78 9.18 14.20
N VAL A 156 -11.55 9.50 14.55
CA VAL A 156 -11.21 10.73 15.26
C VAL A 156 -11.07 11.86 14.24
N PRO A 157 -11.67 13.04 14.45
CA PRO A 157 -11.49 14.16 13.56
C PRO A 157 -10.04 14.61 13.52
N LEU A 158 -9.49 14.71 12.31
CA LEU A 158 -8.15 15.23 12.07
C LEU A 158 -8.23 16.45 11.15
N ARG A 159 -7.35 17.41 11.41
CA ARG A 159 -7.08 18.55 10.54
C ARG A 159 -5.65 18.47 10.03
N TRP A 160 -5.43 19.08 8.90
CA TRP A 160 -4.09 19.23 8.35
C TRP A 160 -3.77 20.72 8.13
N TYR A 161 -2.49 21.03 8.20
CA TYR A 161 -1.99 22.38 8.00
C TYR A 161 -0.79 22.34 7.07
N GLU A 162 -0.68 23.38 6.26
CA GLU A 162 0.57 23.68 5.57
C GLU A 162 1.53 24.35 6.56
N GLU A 163 2.82 23.99 6.49
CA GLU A 163 3.83 24.62 7.33
C GLU A 163 3.91 26.13 7.02
N SER A 164 4.12 26.95 8.07
CA SER A 164 4.29 28.40 7.88
C SER A 164 5.53 28.72 7.05
N GLU A 165 5.50 29.83 6.29
CA GLU A 165 6.62 30.25 5.43
C GLU A 165 7.93 30.45 6.19
N GLU A 166 7.91 30.93 7.43
CA GLU A 166 9.13 31.17 8.23
C GLU A 166 9.80 29.86 8.66
N THR A 167 9.05 28.92 9.21
CA THR A 167 9.56 27.57 9.58
C THR A 167 10.08 26.85 8.34
N SER A 168 9.43 27.06 7.19
CA SER A 168 9.77 26.40 5.95
C SER A 168 11.08 26.89 5.32
N GLN A 169 11.54 28.14 5.53
CA GLN A 169 12.78 28.64 4.90
C GLN A 169 14.05 28.04 5.53
N ASP A 170 14.12 27.96 6.85
CA ASP A 170 15.28 27.40 7.55
C ASP A 170 15.35 25.89 7.39
N VAL A 171 14.22 25.20 7.47
CA VAL A 171 14.12 23.76 7.21
C VAL A 171 14.54 23.43 5.76
N ARG A 172 14.13 24.26 4.80
CA ARG A 172 14.49 24.12 3.39
C ARG A 172 15.98 24.18 3.15
N ARG A 173 16.61 25.20 3.74
CA ARG A 173 18.03 25.39 3.59
C ARG A 173 18.81 24.24 4.22
N THR A 174 18.45 23.85 5.43
CA THR A 174 19.06 22.73 6.13
C THR A 174 18.93 21.43 5.34
N LEU A 175 17.75 21.19 4.76
CA LEU A 175 17.51 20.02 3.91
C LEU A 175 18.32 20.08 2.61
N ALA A 176 18.41 21.25 1.96
CA ALA A 176 19.26 21.41 0.78
C ALA A 176 20.74 21.20 1.11
N GLU A 177 21.22 21.76 2.22
CA GLU A 177 22.60 21.54 2.71
C GLU A 177 22.88 20.05 2.93
N ALA A 178 21.94 19.32 3.54
CA ALA A 178 22.06 17.88 3.75
C ALA A 178 22.06 17.07 2.42
N LEU A 179 21.20 17.44 1.47
CA LEU A 179 21.08 16.74 0.18
C LEU A 179 22.27 16.95 -0.74
N PHE A 180 22.87 18.14 -0.73
CA PHE A 180 24.01 18.46 -1.59
C PHE A 180 25.37 18.27 -0.89
N GLY A 181 25.39 18.22 0.45
CA GLY A 181 26.60 18.02 1.25
C GLY A 181 27.72 18.99 0.88
N GLU A 182 28.93 18.50 0.66
CA GLU A 182 30.11 19.30 0.30
C GLU A 182 29.94 20.11 -1.01
N ASN A 183 28.97 19.74 -1.84
CA ASN A 183 28.68 20.44 -3.08
C ASN A 183 27.75 21.66 -2.90
N PHE A 184 27.25 21.91 -1.68
CA PHE A 184 26.26 22.97 -1.45
C PHE A 184 26.74 24.36 -1.83
N ASP A 185 28.01 24.67 -1.63
CA ASP A 185 28.61 25.95 -2.01
C ASP A 185 28.60 26.23 -3.53
N PHE A 186 28.43 25.19 -4.34
CA PHE A 186 28.36 25.28 -5.81
C PHE A 186 26.91 25.20 -6.33
N VAL A 187 25.93 25.18 -5.44
CA VAL A 187 24.52 25.07 -5.80
C VAL A 187 23.97 26.44 -6.20
N ARG A 188 23.25 26.49 -7.31
CA ARG A 188 22.49 27.68 -7.73
C ARG A 188 21.09 27.61 -7.16
N ARG A 189 20.68 28.69 -6.49
CA ARG A 189 19.29 28.87 -6.03
C ARG A 189 18.53 29.68 -7.07
N ILE A 190 17.40 29.18 -7.54
CA ILE A 190 16.53 29.80 -8.53
C ILE A 190 15.13 29.89 -7.91
N THR A 191 14.48 31.03 -8.03
CA THR A 191 13.06 31.18 -7.69
C THR A 191 12.29 31.47 -8.98
N ASP A 192 11.27 30.68 -9.26
CA ASP A 192 10.43 30.86 -10.44
C ASP A 192 9.35 31.94 -10.21
N THR A 193 8.59 32.25 -11.25
CA THR A 193 7.50 33.23 -11.20
C THR A 193 6.32 32.83 -10.34
N PHE A 194 6.20 31.57 -10.00
CA PHE A 194 5.16 31.02 -9.13
C PHE A 194 5.59 30.98 -7.66
N GLY A 195 6.88 31.30 -7.37
CA GLY A 195 7.46 31.28 -6.02
C GLY A 195 8.10 29.95 -5.63
N ASN A 196 8.14 28.95 -6.52
CA ASN A 196 8.88 27.72 -6.24
C ASN A 196 10.39 28.00 -6.17
N VAL A 197 11.06 27.36 -5.21
CA VAL A 197 12.52 27.52 -5.01
C VAL A 197 13.21 26.25 -5.41
N THR A 198 14.12 26.34 -6.38
CA THR A 198 14.94 25.23 -6.84
C THR A 198 16.41 25.46 -6.53
N TYR A 199 17.02 24.50 -5.89
CA TYR A 199 18.46 24.36 -5.71
C TYR A 199 18.99 23.41 -6.78
N MET A 200 20.01 23.82 -7.52
CA MET A 200 20.50 23.09 -8.69
C MET A 200 22.03 22.96 -8.66
N TYR A 201 22.53 21.76 -8.89
CA TYR A 201 23.95 21.43 -9.00
C TYR A 201 24.23 20.71 -10.33
N GLY A 202 25.43 20.91 -10.89
CA GLY A 202 25.90 20.15 -12.07
C GLY A 202 25.05 20.34 -13.32
N TYR A 203 24.58 21.58 -13.61
CA TYR A 203 23.69 21.89 -14.74
C TYR A 203 22.34 21.11 -14.70
N GLY A 204 21.88 20.77 -13.51
CA GLY A 204 20.61 20.05 -13.33
C GLY A 204 20.75 18.55 -13.04
N GLN A 205 21.97 18.04 -12.96
CA GLN A 205 22.21 16.64 -12.59
C GLN A 205 21.65 16.29 -11.21
N LYS A 206 21.70 17.26 -10.27
CA LYS A 206 21.01 17.17 -8.98
C LYS A 206 20.15 18.41 -8.79
N THR A 207 18.90 18.20 -8.45
CA THR A 207 17.96 19.30 -8.16
C THR A 207 17.17 18.99 -6.89
N PHE A 208 16.94 20.04 -6.10
CA PHE A 208 15.99 19.99 -5.00
C PHE A 208 15.05 21.17 -5.16
N THR A 209 13.77 20.90 -5.35
CA THR A 209 12.73 21.91 -5.55
C THR A 209 11.75 21.85 -4.41
N GLN A 210 11.48 23.03 -3.86
CA GLN A 210 10.34 23.23 -3.01
C GLN A 210 9.29 24.02 -3.74
N ARG A 211 8.11 23.44 -3.79
CA ARG A 211 6.93 24.06 -4.38
C ARG A 211 6.18 24.91 -3.36
N VAL A 212 5.42 25.89 -3.85
CA VAL A 212 4.57 26.74 -3.00
C VAL A 212 3.45 25.97 -2.30
N ASP A 213 3.06 24.81 -2.83
CA ASP A 213 2.06 23.91 -2.24
C ASP A 213 2.65 22.97 -1.16
N GLY A 214 3.88 23.24 -0.67
CA GLY A 214 4.53 22.45 0.37
C GLY A 214 5.24 21.18 -0.11
N VAL A 215 5.11 20.82 -1.39
CA VAL A 215 5.76 19.63 -1.94
C VAL A 215 7.26 19.84 -2.08
N LEU A 216 8.05 18.91 -1.55
CA LEU A 216 9.50 18.81 -1.74
C LEU A 216 9.77 17.75 -2.81
N GLU A 217 10.67 18.07 -3.75
CA GLU A 217 11.08 17.16 -4.82
C GLU A 217 12.59 17.18 -4.99
N TYR A 218 13.23 16.02 -4.91
CA TYR A 218 14.66 15.84 -5.18
C TYR A 218 14.86 14.89 -6.34
N LYS A 219 15.79 15.25 -7.24
CA LYS A 219 16.22 14.41 -8.37
C LYS A 219 17.71 14.32 -8.40
N ASN A 220 18.22 13.14 -8.69
CA ASN A 220 19.63 12.88 -8.89
C ASN A 220 19.84 11.94 -10.09
N GLU A 221 20.40 12.47 -11.16
CA GLU A 221 20.71 11.72 -12.39
C GLU A 221 22.12 11.10 -12.37
N THR A 222 22.91 11.34 -11.31
CA THR A 222 24.32 10.90 -11.22
C THR A 222 24.48 9.64 -10.37
N SER A 223 23.58 8.67 -10.47
CA SER A 223 23.76 7.44 -9.71
C SER A 223 24.88 6.58 -10.29
N GLU A 224 25.92 6.36 -9.51
CA GLU A 224 26.97 5.38 -9.77
C GLU A 224 26.92 4.35 -8.65
N GLY A 225 26.52 3.13 -8.95
CA GLY A 225 26.39 2.09 -7.93
C GLY A 225 26.10 0.73 -8.54
N ALA A 226 25.60 -0.18 -7.72
CA ALA A 226 25.15 -1.49 -8.15
C ALA A 226 23.76 -1.75 -7.56
N ALA A 227 22.90 -2.40 -8.33
CA ALA A 227 21.56 -2.80 -7.90
C ALA A 227 21.61 -3.55 -6.55
N GLY A 228 20.83 -3.10 -5.59
CA GLY A 228 20.86 -3.60 -4.22
C GLY A 228 19.89 -4.74 -3.94
N GLY A 229 18.87 -4.89 -4.75
CA GLY A 229 17.69 -5.70 -4.49
C GLY A 229 16.67 -5.01 -3.59
N PHE A 230 15.49 -5.62 -3.45
CA PHE A 230 14.33 -5.02 -2.84
C PHE A 230 14.56 -4.49 -1.42
N PHE A 231 15.02 -5.36 -0.50
CA PHE A 231 15.17 -4.96 0.91
C PHE A 231 16.31 -3.97 1.13
N ARG A 232 17.41 -4.10 0.38
CA ARG A 232 18.52 -3.15 0.48
C ARG A 232 18.12 -1.77 -0.04
N ASP A 233 17.40 -1.70 -1.14
CA ASP A 233 16.89 -0.44 -1.69
C ASP A 233 15.81 0.16 -0.77
N LEU A 234 14.97 -0.67 -0.14
CA LEU A 234 14.03 -0.22 0.88
C LEU A 234 14.76 0.34 2.12
N GLU A 235 15.81 -0.31 2.61
CA GLU A 235 16.62 0.20 3.73
C GLU A 235 17.30 1.53 3.36
N THR A 236 17.77 1.67 2.11
CA THR A 236 18.31 2.93 1.60
C THR A 236 17.25 4.04 1.61
N ALA A 237 16.03 3.74 1.13
CA ALA A 237 14.93 4.69 1.11
C ALA A 237 14.52 5.13 2.52
N LEU A 238 14.36 4.17 3.46
CA LEU A 238 14.00 4.45 4.85
C LEU A 238 15.08 5.27 5.57
N SER A 239 16.35 4.94 5.38
CA SER A 239 17.48 5.67 5.94
C SER A 239 17.55 7.10 5.42
N PHE A 240 17.28 7.30 4.13
CA PHE A 240 17.22 8.61 3.53
C PHE A 240 16.11 9.48 4.13
N VAL A 241 14.89 8.95 4.22
CA VAL A 241 13.78 9.70 4.81
C VAL A 241 14.03 10.03 6.28
N SER A 242 14.59 9.08 7.05
CA SER A 242 14.94 9.32 8.46
C SER A 242 16.01 10.39 8.63
N ALA A 243 16.95 10.50 7.69
CA ALA A 243 18.01 11.51 7.73
C ALA A 243 17.55 12.91 7.26
N HIS A 244 16.54 12.98 6.37
CA HIS A 244 16.14 14.20 5.68
C HIS A 244 14.70 14.65 5.95
N GLY A 245 14.07 14.12 6.98
CA GLY A 245 12.72 14.52 7.37
C GLY A 245 12.28 13.83 8.65
N THR A 246 11.46 14.50 9.44
CA THR A 246 10.85 13.90 10.61
C THR A 246 9.68 13.01 10.17
N TRP A 247 9.54 11.88 10.84
CA TRP A 247 8.40 10.98 10.70
C TRP A 247 7.27 11.36 11.69
N ASP A 248 7.51 12.38 12.53
CA ASP A 248 6.62 12.78 13.62
C ASP A 248 5.70 13.93 13.20
N SER A 249 4.53 14.02 13.82
CA SER A 249 3.66 15.17 13.71
C SER A 249 4.12 16.31 14.64
N LEU A 250 3.74 17.56 14.31
CA LEU A 250 4.13 18.74 15.08
C LEU A 250 3.54 18.78 16.50
N ASP A 251 2.44 18.07 16.76
CA ASP A 251 1.77 18.03 18.07
C ASP A 251 2.29 16.93 18.99
N GLY A 252 3.40 16.26 18.61
CA GLY A 252 3.99 15.15 19.36
C GLY A 252 3.17 13.85 19.30
N ARG A 253 2.14 13.79 18.47
CA ARG A 253 1.41 12.56 18.19
C ARG A 253 2.05 11.85 17.01
N GLU A 254 2.15 10.54 17.11
CA GLU A 254 2.86 9.73 16.14
C GLU A 254 2.11 9.68 14.80
N LEU A 255 2.63 10.38 13.80
CA LEU A 255 2.28 10.17 12.39
C LEU A 255 3.18 9.06 11.85
N ARG A 256 2.61 7.89 11.65
CA ARG A 256 3.34 6.72 11.16
C ARG A 256 3.25 6.63 9.66
N PHE A 257 4.39 6.36 9.03
CA PHE A 257 4.44 6.03 7.62
C PHE A 257 4.58 4.52 7.45
N PHE A 258 3.94 3.99 6.43
CA PHE A 258 4.02 2.56 6.10
C PHE A 258 4.19 2.39 4.60
N LEU A 259 4.89 1.34 4.20
CA LEU A 259 5.04 1.01 2.79
C LEU A 259 3.69 0.60 2.21
N ARG A 260 3.22 1.36 1.21
CA ARG A 260 1.91 1.15 0.58
C ARG A 260 2.01 0.38 -0.72
N ASP A 261 3.04 0.66 -1.52
CA ASP A 261 3.29 -0.02 -2.80
C ASP A 261 4.78 0.03 -3.11
N ALA A 262 5.25 -0.91 -3.91
CA ALA A 262 6.61 -0.94 -4.44
C ALA A 262 6.62 -1.56 -5.82
N ARG A 263 7.49 -1.04 -6.70
CA ARG A 263 7.65 -1.56 -8.06
C ARG A 263 9.10 -1.56 -8.46
N ALA A 264 9.52 -2.59 -9.16
CA ALA A 264 10.80 -2.59 -9.83
C ALA A 264 10.80 -1.52 -10.94
N VAL A 265 11.89 -0.78 -11.04
CA VAL A 265 12.09 0.27 -12.04
C VAL A 265 13.44 0.12 -12.70
N SER A 266 13.56 0.59 -13.93
CA SER A 266 14.80 0.63 -14.66
C SER A 266 14.92 1.93 -15.45
N ALA A 267 16.14 2.50 -15.49
CA ALA A 267 16.48 3.67 -16.27
C ALA A 267 17.78 3.41 -17.04
N GLY A 268 17.67 3.07 -18.31
CA GLY A 268 18.80 2.67 -19.14
C GLY A 268 19.39 1.33 -18.69
N LYS A 269 20.55 1.36 -18.03
CA LYS A 269 21.23 0.18 -17.46
C LYS A 269 21.08 0.07 -15.95
N GLN A 270 20.48 1.09 -15.33
CA GLN A 270 20.28 1.14 -13.89
C GLN A 270 19.01 0.40 -13.53
N GLU A 271 19.05 -0.33 -12.43
CA GLU A 271 17.92 -1.10 -11.92
C GLU A 271 17.69 -0.78 -10.44
N GLY A 272 16.46 -0.89 -9.99
CA GLY A 272 16.12 -0.67 -8.58
C GLY A 272 14.64 -0.69 -8.34
N TYR A 273 14.20 0.06 -7.32
CA TYR A 273 12.82 0.07 -6.88
C TYR A 273 12.30 1.47 -6.62
N ARG A 274 11.02 1.67 -6.91
CA ARG A 274 10.25 2.83 -6.48
C ARG A 274 9.30 2.42 -5.38
N PHE A 275 9.29 3.18 -4.29
CA PHE A 275 8.53 2.93 -3.08
C PHE A 275 7.55 4.08 -2.84
N TRP A 276 6.31 3.73 -2.51
CA TRP A 276 5.27 4.67 -2.12
C TRP A 276 4.85 4.41 -0.68
N PHE A 277 4.95 5.43 0.16
CA PHE A 277 4.58 5.34 1.57
C PHE A 277 3.26 6.04 1.81
N GLY A 278 2.37 5.39 2.55
CA GLY A 278 1.15 5.97 3.10
C GLY A 278 1.40 6.52 4.50
N ALA A 279 0.43 7.25 5.03
CA ALA A 279 0.46 7.80 6.39
C ALA A 279 -0.70 7.29 7.22
N LYS A 280 -0.46 7.07 8.52
CA LYS A 280 -1.46 6.74 9.54
C LYS A 280 -1.29 7.63 10.75
N MET A 281 -2.39 8.05 11.36
CA MET A 281 -2.43 8.70 12.67
C MET A 281 -3.58 8.12 13.49
N LEU A 282 -3.33 7.73 14.73
CA LEU A 282 -4.32 7.07 15.59
C LEU A 282 -4.99 5.85 14.90
N ASP A 283 -4.19 5.02 14.23
CA ASP A 283 -4.59 3.87 13.42
C ASP A 283 -5.53 4.18 12.24
N GLN A 284 -5.72 5.46 11.91
CA GLN A 284 -6.50 5.91 10.76
C GLN A 284 -5.58 6.20 9.58
N THR A 285 -5.80 5.52 8.46
CA THR A 285 -5.04 5.76 7.23
C THR A 285 -5.47 7.08 6.60
N ILE A 286 -4.47 7.88 6.23
CA ILE A 286 -4.67 9.17 5.55
C ILE A 286 -4.33 8.98 4.07
N TYR A 287 -5.29 9.28 3.21
CA TYR A 287 -5.17 9.25 1.76
C TYR A 287 -5.04 10.66 1.20
N TYR A 288 -4.33 10.79 0.09
CA TYR A 288 -4.08 12.06 -0.57
C TYR A 288 -4.67 12.02 -1.97
N GLU A 289 -5.43 13.04 -2.34
CA GLU A 289 -5.94 13.20 -3.69
C GLU A 289 -4.80 13.36 -4.71
N SER A 290 -3.70 13.97 -4.30
CA SER A 290 -2.50 14.17 -5.12
C SER A 290 -1.57 12.95 -5.23
N GLY A 291 -1.93 11.82 -4.62
CA GLY A 291 -1.11 10.60 -4.60
C GLY A 291 -0.75 10.13 -3.20
N VAL A 292 0.51 9.94 -2.92
CA VAL A 292 1.02 9.50 -1.61
C VAL A 292 1.87 10.59 -0.95
N PRO A 293 1.96 10.60 0.39
CA PRO A 293 2.77 11.59 1.10
C PRO A 293 4.26 11.49 0.78
N ILE A 294 4.78 10.29 0.52
CA ILE A 294 6.20 10.09 0.20
C ILE A 294 6.33 9.11 -0.95
N GLU A 295 7.13 9.49 -1.94
CA GLU A 295 7.55 8.65 -3.07
C GLU A 295 9.08 8.70 -3.19
N ILE A 296 9.71 7.54 -3.26
CA ILE A 296 11.17 7.42 -3.35
C ILE A 296 11.53 6.41 -4.42
N GLU A 297 12.50 6.76 -5.25
CA GLU A 297 13.11 5.85 -6.21
C GLU A 297 14.59 5.66 -5.85
N VAL A 298 14.97 4.40 -5.79
CA VAL A 298 16.35 3.97 -5.60
C VAL A 298 16.79 3.26 -6.87
N LEU A 299 17.84 3.77 -7.51
CA LEU A 299 18.48 3.14 -8.67
C LEU A 299 19.94 2.85 -8.31
N ASP A 300 20.40 1.62 -8.58
CA ASP A 300 21.76 1.16 -8.26
C ASP A 300 22.18 1.46 -6.81
N GLY A 301 21.20 1.32 -5.87
CA GLY A 301 21.42 1.55 -4.44
C GLY A 301 21.53 3.02 -4.02
N GLN A 302 21.22 3.97 -4.90
CA GLN A 302 21.22 5.41 -4.62
C GLN A 302 19.87 6.05 -4.88
N ILE A 303 19.54 7.08 -4.10
CA ILE A 303 18.30 7.86 -4.30
C ILE A 303 18.41 8.62 -5.62
N SER A 304 17.56 8.25 -6.59
CA SER A 304 17.43 8.94 -7.88
C SER A 304 16.28 9.96 -7.86
N TYR A 305 15.20 9.66 -7.09
CA TYR A 305 14.06 10.51 -6.95
C TYR A 305 13.50 10.45 -5.53
N TYR A 306 13.09 11.60 -5.01
CA TYR A 306 12.35 11.71 -3.76
C TYR A 306 11.32 12.82 -3.88
N ARG A 307 10.07 12.51 -3.51
CA ARG A 307 8.98 13.47 -3.39
C ARG A 307 8.33 13.30 -2.03
N ARG A 308 8.08 14.42 -1.37
CA ARG A 308 7.38 14.47 -0.09
C ARG A 308 6.35 15.58 -0.10
N ASP A 309 5.12 15.25 0.24
CA ASP A 309 4.06 16.21 0.53
C ASP A 309 4.10 16.50 2.03
N VAL A 310 4.66 17.65 2.39
CA VAL A 310 4.86 18.03 3.81
C VAL A 310 3.57 18.63 4.33
N ILE A 311 2.93 17.91 5.22
CA ILE A 311 1.78 18.40 5.97
C ILE A 311 1.96 18.09 7.44
N SER A 312 1.40 18.96 8.26
CA SER A 312 1.22 18.71 9.69
C SER A 312 -0.21 18.28 9.94
N VAL A 313 -0.38 17.23 10.71
CA VAL A 313 -1.70 16.68 11.06
C VAL A 313 -1.89 16.80 12.56
N GLU A 314 -3.04 17.26 12.99
CA GLU A 314 -3.42 17.30 14.40
C GLU A 314 -4.82 16.74 14.64
N THR A 315 -5.10 16.34 15.86
CA THR A 315 -6.47 16.05 16.27
C THR A 315 -7.21 17.36 16.49
N GLY A 316 -8.33 17.52 15.83
CA GLY A 316 -9.14 18.75 15.97
C GLY A 316 -10.33 18.76 15.06
N GLY A 317 -11.25 19.64 15.34
CA GLY A 317 -12.50 19.80 14.60
C GLY A 317 -13.73 19.34 15.38
N GLU A 318 -14.88 19.55 14.75
CA GLU A 318 -16.14 19.02 15.27
C GLU A 318 -16.13 17.49 15.13
N THR A 319 -16.62 16.78 16.13
CA THR A 319 -16.83 15.34 16.02
C THR A 319 -17.74 15.07 14.82
N TYR A 320 -17.49 14.03 14.07
CA TYR A 320 -18.30 13.67 12.90
C TYR A 320 -19.78 13.36 13.25
N GLY A 321 -20.11 13.38 14.54
CA GLY A 321 -21.44 13.10 15.08
C GLY A 321 -21.80 11.62 14.91
N PHE A 322 -22.94 11.25 15.49
CA PHE A 322 -23.52 9.91 15.29
C PHE A 322 -24.22 9.89 13.92
N ARG A 323 -23.48 9.63 12.87
CA ARG A 323 -24.02 9.44 11.51
C ARG A 323 -23.88 7.97 11.12
N PRO A 324 -24.92 7.36 10.56
CA PRO A 324 -24.80 5.99 10.06
C PRO A 324 -23.78 5.93 8.91
N VAL A 325 -22.85 5.01 9.01
CA VAL A 325 -21.92 4.71 7.94
C VAL A 325 -22.66 3.99 6.82
N GLN A 326 -22.41 4.38 5.58
CA GLN A 326 -23.00 3.70 4.43
C GLN A 326 -22.31 2.34 4.23
N ASP A 327 -23.11 1.35 3.86
CA ASP A 327 -22.59 0.04 3.48
C ASP A 327 -21.72 0.14 2.22
N PRO A 328 -20.52 -0.49 2.18
CA PRO A 328 -19.61 -0.40 1.05
C PRO A 328 -20.21 -0.95 -0.25
N ALA A 329 -21.04 -1.98 -0.20
CA ALA A 329 -21.73 -2.49 -1.38
C ALA A 329 -22.72 -1.46 -1.94
N ASN A 330 -23.45 -0.75 -1.06
CA ASN A 330 -24.33 0.33 -1.46
C ASN A 330 -23.56 1.51 -2.07
N VAL A 331 -22.36 1.81 -1.55
CA VAL A 331 -21.48 2.84 -2.14
C VAL A 331 -21.11 2.48 -3.57
N ILE A 332 -20.72 1.24 -3.83
CA ILE A 332 -20.39 0.76 -5.18
C ILE A 332 -21.65 0.79 -6.07
N ALA A 333 -22.75 0.22 -5.59
CA ALA A 333 -24.00 0.14 -6.35
C ALA A 333 -24.57 1.52 -6.75
N ARG A 334 -24.41 2.54 -5.89
CA ARG A 334 -24.85 3.90 -6.21
C ARG A 334 -23.95 4.64 -7.18
N ASN A 335 -22.68 4.26 -7.25
CA ASN A 335 -21.66 5.01 -7.98
C ASN A 335 -21.08 4.25 -9.17
N TYR A 336 -21.60 3.08 -9.52
CA TYR A 336 -21.02 2.25 -10.60
C TYR A 336 -20.89 3.00 -11.93
N ASN A 337 -21.86 3.83 -12.29
CA ASN A 337 -21.78 4.64 -13.52
C ASN A 337 -20.62 5.65 -13.50
N HIS A 338 -20.39 6.29 -12.33
CA HIS A 338 -19.25 7.21 -12.17
C HIS A 338 -17.93 6.44 -12.27
N ILE A 339 -17.81 5.31 -11.57
CA ILE A 339 -16.63 4.45 -11.59
C ILE A 339 -16.38 3.93 -13.01
N TYR A 340 -17.41 3.39 -13.67
CA TYR A 340 -17.33 2.89 -15.03
C TYR A 340 -16.85 3.95 -16.03
N ASN A 341 -17.46 5.14 -15.99
CA ASN A 341 -17.11 6.24 -16.91
C ASN A 341 -15.65 6.68 -16.76
N VAL A 342 -15.16 6.74 -15.52
CA VAL A 342 -13.76 7.08 -15.26
C VAL A 342 -12.84 5.97 -15.75
N MET A 343 -13.13 4.71 -15.42
CA MET A 343 -12.28 3.57 -15.80
C MET A 343 -12.19 3.39 -17.32
N THR A 344 -13.28 3.66 -18.03
CA THR A 344 -13.35 3.46 -19.48
C THR A 344 -13.09 4.73 -20.31
N GLY A 345 -12.83 5.88 -19.66
CA GLY A 345 -12.70 7.16 -20.36
C GLY A 345 -13.99 7.62 -21.02
N ASN A 346 -15.14 7.39 -20.36
CA ASN A 346 -16.49 7.69 -20.82
C ASN A 346 -16.94 6.88 -22.07
N MET A 347 -16.45 5.65 -22.20
CA MET A 347 -17.00 4.73 -23.19
C MET A 347 -18.44 4.35 -22.83
N LEU A 348 -19.31 4.29 -23.84
CA LEU A 348 -20.69 3.87 -23.62
C LEU A 348 -20.75 2.37 -23.30
N ALA A 349 -21.36 2.01 -22.18
CA ALA A 349 -21.72 0.64 -21.90
C ALA A 349 -22.84 0.16 -22.81
N VAL A 350 -22.91 -1.15 -23.06
CA VAL A 350 -24.00 -1.75 -23.84
C VAL A 350 -25.34 -1.55 -23.14
N ASN A 351 -25.33 -1.71 -21.81
CA ASN A 351 -26.46 -1.45 -20.92
C ASN A 351 -25.95 -1.20 -19.49
N GLU A 352 -26.86 -0.87 -18.57
CA GLU A 352 -26.53 -0.62 -17.15
C GLU A 352 -25.98 -1.86 -16.43
N GLU A 353 -26.53 -3.04 -16.74
CA GLU A 353 -26.10 -4.32 -16.15
C GLU A 353 -24.64 -4.62 -16.50
N SER A 354 -24.27 -4.47 -17.77
CA SER A 354 -22.88 -4.66 -18.22
C SER A 354 -21.90 -3.66 -17.59
N ALA A 355 -22.32 -2.42 -17.34
CA ALA A 355 -21.51 -1.44 -16.65
C ALA A 355 -21.30 -1.81 -15.17
N PHE A 356 -22.37 -2.29 -14.52
CA PHE A 356 -22.31 -2.72 -13.13
C PHE A 356 -21.43 -3.95 -12.96
N GLU A 357 -21.60 -4.98 -13.78
CA GLU A 357 -20.78 -6.19 -13.80
C GLU A 357 -19.30 -5.86 -14.03
N TYR A 358 -19.01 -4.95 -14.97
CA TYR A 358 -17.64 -4.50 -15.24
C TYR A 358 -17.00 -3.89 -13.99
N VAL A 359 -17.72 -3.01 -13.29
CA VAL A 359 -17.23 -2.38 -12.06
C VAL A 359 -17.08 -3.43 -10.96
N ALA A 360 -18.06 -4.32 -10.77
CA ALA A 360 -17.99 -5.36 -9.75
C ALA A 360 -16.76 -6.28 -9.95
N GLN A 361 -16.45 -6.64 -11.19
CA GLN A 361 -15.25 -7.42 -11.50
C GLN A 361 -13.95 -6.65 -11.25
N ALA A 362 -13.95 -5.34 -11.46
CA ALA A 362 -12.76 -4.51 -11.32
C ALA A 362 -12.42 -4.11 -9.87
N VAL A 363 -13.31 -4.33 -8.91
CA VAL A 363 -13.03 -4.01 -7.49
C VAL A 363 -11.89 -4.88 -6.95
N GLU A 364 -10.80 -4.25 -6.54
CA GLU A 364 -9.68 -4.91 -5.87
C GLU A 364 -9.83 -4.86 -4.34
N ASP A 365 -10.24 -3.70 -3.81
CA ASP A 365 -10.38 -3.50 -2.37
C ASP A 365 -11.28 -2.31 -2.06
N ILE A 366 -11.91 -2.33 -0.89
CA ILE A 366 -12.59 -1.17 -0.32
C ILE A 366 -12.33 -1.11 1.19
N ARG A 367 -11.93 0.07 1.67
CA ARG A 367 -11.61 0.30 3.08
C ARG A 367 -11.99 1.71 3.52
N MET A 368 -12.13 1.89 4.82
CA MET A 368 -12.33 3.21 5.42
C MET A 368 -10.99 3.94 5.59
N GLY A 369 -11.06 5.25 5.53
CA GLY A 369 -9.94 6.12 5.86
C GLY A 369 -10.34 7.58 5.88
N LEU A 370 -9.33 8.41 6.02
CA LEU A 370 -9.44 9.86 5.94
C LEU A 370 -8.82 10.35 4.65
N VAL A 371 -9.45 11.26 3.95
CA VAL A 371 -8.95 11.80 2.68
C VAL A 371 -8.61 13.28 2.85
N ARG A 372 -7.38 13.65 2.48
CA ARG A 372 -6.98 15.03 2.28
C ARG A 372 -7.45 15.50 0.91
N ILE A 373 -8.31 16.51 0.90
CA ILE A 373 -8.79 17.17 -0.30
C ILE A 373 -8.18 18.55 -0.39
N ALA A 374 -7.74 18.95 -1.56
CA ALA A 374 -7.23 20.30 -1.78
C ALA A 374 -8.28 21.37 -1.39
N ASN A 375 -7.85 22.43 -0.75
CA ASN A 375 -8.68 23.54 -0.26
C ASN A 375 -9.68 23.21 0.88
N ASP A 376 -9.51 22.08 1.56
CA ASP A 376 -10.25 21.76 2.78
C ASP A 376 -9.23 21.48 3.90
N ASP A 377 -9.29 22.21 5.01
CA ASP A 377 -8.42 22.03 6.18
C ASP A 377 -8.73 20.78 6.99
N ARG A 378 -9.81 20.06 6.62
CA ARG A 378 -10.26 18.86 7.31
C ARG A 378 -9.94 17.62 6.48
N LEU A 379 -9.52 16.58 7.19
CA LEU A 379 -9.48 15.25 6.61
C LEU A 379 -10.91 14.68 6.59
N ARG A 380 -11.38 14.27 5.42
CA ARG A 380 -12.75 13.78 5.23
C ARG A 380 -12.85 12.28 5.40
N PRO A 381 -13.77 11.78 6.25
CA PRO A 381 -14.07 10.36 6.32
C PRO A 381 -14.60 9.83 5.00
N ALA A 382 -13.99 8.76 4.51
CA ALA A 382 -14.31 8.21 3.20
C ALA A 382 -14.23 6.69 3.14
N TRP A 383 -14.99 6.12 2.20
CA TRP A 383 -14.70 4.84 1.60
C TRP A 383 -13.70 5.04 0.46
N ILE A 384 -12.64 4.25 0.50
CA ILE A 384 -11.56 4.24 -0.48
C ILE A 384 -11.70 2.95 -1.29
N LEU A 385 -12.14 3.08 -2.52
CA LEU A 385 -12.28 1.98 -3.47
C LEU A 385 -11.06 1.95 -4.37
N ALA A 386 -10.33 0.85 -4.36
CA ALA A 386 -9.26 0.55 -5.31
C ALA A 386 -9.75 -0.43 -6.37
N THR A 387 -9.29 -0.25 -7.60
CA THR A 387 -9.58 -1.14 -8.73
C THR A 387 -8.33 -1.84 -9.22
N GLU A 388 -8.47 -2.99 -9.87
CA GLU A 388 -7.37 -3.76 -10.45
C GLU A 388 -6.51 -2.96 -11.45
N SER A 389 -7.11 -1.94 -12.09
CA SER A 389 -6.38 -1.00 -12.96
C SER A 389 -5.52 0.01 -12.18
N GLY A 390 -5.55 -0.03 -10.85
CA GLY A 390 -4.81 0.87 -9.96
C GLY A 390 -5.47 2.23 -9.75
N GLN A 391 -6.68 2.47 -10.27
CA GLN A 391 -7.44 3.68 -9.98
C GLN A 391 -8.02 3.62 -8.58
N VAL A 392 -8.05 4.78 -7.89
CA VAL A 392 -8.56 4.90 -6.53
C VAL A 392 -9.65 5.97 -6.50
N PHE A 393 -10.80 5.60 -5.96
CA PHE A 393 -11.97 6.48 -5.84
C PHE A 393 -12.26 6.75 -4.36
N TYR A 394 -12.65 7.97 -4.05
CA TYR A 394 -13.03 8.40 -2.71
C TYR A 394 -14.51 8.75 -2.65
N PHE A 395 -15.24 8.10 -1.75
CA PHE A 395 -16.66 8.34 -1.54
C PHE A 395 -16.92 8.76 -0.09
N SER A 396 -17.81 9.73 0.12
CA SER A 396 -18.22 10.10 1.47
C SER A 396 -18.67 8.87 2.27
N LEU A 397 -18.11 8.72 3.47
CA LEU A 397 -18.44 7.61 4.36
C LEU A 397 -19.94 7.59 4.75
N TYR A 398 -20.58 8.76 4.82
CA TYR A 398 -21.93 8.93 5.32
C TYR A 398 -22.97 9.11 4.22
N GLU A 399 -22.60 9.66 3.07
CA GLU A 399 -23.52 10.05 1.99
C GLU A 399 -23.37 9.18 0.75
N ALA A 400 -22.32 8.39 0.66
CA ALA A 400 -21.95 7.58 -0.50
C ALA A 400 -21.77 8.41 -1.79
N THR A 401 -21.47 9.71 -1.67
CA THR A 401 -21.21 10.59 -2.84
C THR A 401 -19.73 10.64 -3.16
N PRO A 402 -19.34 10.77 -4.43
CA PRO A 402 -17.94 10.98 -4.80
C PRO A 402 -17.39 12.25 -4.15
N ILE A 403 -16.19 12.19 -3.58
CA ILE A 403 -15.51 13.33 -2.97
C ILE A 403 -14.12 13.58 -3.59
N GLY A 404 -13.63 12.68 -4.42
CA GLY A 404 -12.37 12.82 -5.12
C GLY A 404 -11.89 11.51 -5.72
N MET A 405 -10.72 11.58 -6.33
CA MET A 405 -10.01 10.44 -6.88
C MET A 405 -8.53 10.53 -6.54
N GLY A 406 -7.91 9.40 -6.19
CA GLY A 406 -6.48 9.27 -6.05
C GLY A 406 -5.80 9.02 -7.41
N LYS A 407 -4.59 9.53 -7.54
CA LYS A 407 -3.72 9.28 -8.70
C LYS A 407 -2.75 8.15 -8.39
#